data_2aa611ae786c0f9a3bbd5f09297167aa
#
_entry.id   2aa611ae786c0f9a3bbd5f09297167aa
#
_cell.length_a   1.000
_cell.length_b   1.000
_cell.length_c   1.000
_cell.angle_alpha   90.00
_cell.angle_beta   90.00
_cell.angle_gamma   90.00
#
_symmetry.space_group_name_H-M   'P 1'
#
loop_
_entity.id
_entity.type
_entity.pdbx_description
1 polymer ?
#
loop_
_entity_poly.entity_id
_entity_poly.type
_entity_poly.pdbx_seq_one_letter_code
_entity_poly.pdbx_strand_id
1 'polypeptide(L)'
;HHPSFPQYELAKQQMSGCGGLFSVLFKTSDHQKMKAFFSKLKRFALAVSWGGHESLVLPAIALYDIPGRENPDLPVGFVRFYIGLEEPEGLIKDLEGAMEGMI
;
A
#
# COMPACT_ATOMS: atom_id res chain seq x y z
N HIS A 1 13.46 1.38 -5.44
CA HIS A 1 14.65 2.25 -5.27
C HIS A 1 14.74 2.92 -3.88
N HIS A 2 14.03 2.41 -2.88
CA HIS A 2 14.16 2.90 -1.51
C HIS A 2 15.20 2.08 -0.76
N PRO A 3 16.12 2.72 0.03
CA PRO A 3 17.20 2.01 0.71
C PRO A 3 16.77 0.91 1.69
N SER A 4 15.54 0.96 2.19
CA SER A 4 15.02 -0.09 3.07
C SER A 4 14.64 -1.40 2.36
N PHE A 5 14.61 -1.40 1.01
CA PHE A 5 14.31 -2.61 0.26
C PHE A 5 15.49 -3.58 0.35
N PRO A 6 15.27 -4.87 0.72
CA PRO A 6 16.37 -5.82 0.89
C PRO A 6 17.26 -6.03 -0.34
N GLN A 7 16.69 -5.89 -1.53
CA GLN A 7 17.42 -6.02 -2.80
C GLN A 7 17.70 -4.67 -3.46
N TYR A 8 17.86 -3.62 -2.67
CA TYR A 8 18.08 -2.25 -3.15
C TYR A 8 19.27 -2.14 -4.11
N GLU A 9 20.41 -2.77 -3.77
CA GLU A 9 21.60 -2.71 -4.63
C GLU A 9 21.35 -3.40 -5.97
N LEU A 10 20.69 -4.56 -5.96
CA LEU A 10 20.33 -5.27 -7.19
C LEU A 10 19.36 -4.44 -8.04
N ALA A 11 18.38 -3.81 -7.40
CA ALA A 11 17.41 -2.96 -8.10
C ALA A 11 18.11 -1.78 -8.81
N LYS A 12 19.09 -1.14 -8.16
CA LYS A 12 19.88 -0.07 -8.78
C LYS A 12 20.69 -0.53 -9.99
N GLN A 13 21.18 -1.77 -9.97
CA GLN A 13 21.93 -2.33 -11.09
C GLN A 13 21.05 -2.64 -12.29
N GLN A 14 19.83 -3.10 -12.06
CA GLN A 14 18.94 -3.59 -13.11
C GLN A 14 17.92 -2.57 -13.59
N MET A 15 17.61 -1.55 -12.80
CA MET A 15 16.57 -0.58 -13.11
C MET A 15 17.08 0.85 -12.91
N SER A 16 16.73 1.74 -13.84
CA SER A 16 17.04 3.16 -13.73
C SER A 16 16.09 3.95 -12.82
N GLY A 17 14.97 3.35 -12.44
CA GLY A 17 13.96 3.97 -11.60
C GLY A 17 12.83 3.00 -11.29
N CYS A 18 11.75 3.50 -10.72
CA CYS A 18 10.54 2.72 -10.42
C CYS A 18 9.31 3.46 -10.94
N GLY A 19 8.24 2.70 -11.15
CA GLY A 19 6.93 3.24 -11.55
C GLY A 19 6.01 3.49 -10.38
N GLY A 20 4.73 3.74 -10.68
CA GLY A 20 3.70 3.99 -9.69
C GLY A 20 3.16 2.76 -8.98
N LEU A 21 3.53 1.55 -9.40
CA LEU A 21 3.11 0.30 -8.75
C LEU A 21 4.22 -0.19 -7.82
N PHE A 22 3.94 -0.21 -6.51
CA PHE A 22 4.93 -0.65 -5.53
C PHE A 22 4.23 -1.18 -4.28
N SER A 23 4.97 -1.91 -3.47
CA SER A 23 4.48 -2.44 -2.20
C SER A 23 5.28 -1.89 -1.03
N VAL A 24 4.61 -1.74 0.10
CA VAL A 24 5.22 -1.36 1.36
C VAL A 24 4.81 -2.33 2.46
N LEU A 25 5.62 -2.41 3.50
CA LEU A 25 5.29 -3.15 4.70
C LEU A 25 5.18 -2.18 5.87
N PHE A 26 3.96 -1.96 6.36
CA PHE A 26 3.72 -1.17 7.55
C PHE A 26 4.28 -1.91 8.78
N LYS A 27 4.90 -1.16 9.68
CA LYS A 27 5.50 -1.70 10.91
C LYS A 27 4.44 -1.96 11.98
N THR A 28 3.39 -2.67 11.62
CA THR A 28 2.34 -3.07 12.56
C THR A 28 1.73 -4.40 12.16
N SER A 29 1.36 -5.20 13.14
CA SER A 29 0.56 -6.42 12.97
C SER A 29 -0.86 -6.25 13.49
N ASP A 30 -1.23 -5.04 13.89
CA ASP A 30 -2.55 -4.74 14.47
C ASP A 30 -3.59 -4.60 13.35
N HIS A 31 -4.50 -5.58 13.27
CA HIS A 31 -5.57 -5.61 12.27
C HIS A 31 -6.48 -4.38 12.36
N GLN A 32 -6.79 -3.92 13.57
CA GLN A 32 -7.71 -2.79 13.76
C GLN A 32 -7.07 -1.49 13.28
N LYS A 33 -5.78 -1.30 13.55
CA LYS A 33 -5.05 -0.13 13.05
C LYS A 33 -5.00 -0.10 11.54
N MET A 34 -4.75 -1.25 10.90
CA MET A 34 -4.74 -1.34 9.44
C MET A 34 -6.13 -1.06 8.86
N LYS A 35 -7.18 -1.64 9.42
CA LYS A 35 -8.55 -1.35 8.98
C LYS A 35 -8.91 0.12 9.13
N ALA A 36 -8.54 0.73 10.24
CA ALA A 36 -8.79 2.15 10.49
C ALA A 36 -8.06 3.04 9.48
N PHE A 37 -6.80 2.72 9.17
CA PHE A 37 -6.04 3.43 8.15
C PHE A 37 -6.77 3.45 6.81
N PHE A 38 -7.15 2.27 6.29
CA PHE A 38 -7.80 2.19 4.99
C PHE A 38 -9.20 2.83 4.97
N SER A 39 -9.91 2.80 6.09
CA SER A 39 -11.22 3.46 6.18
C SER A 39 -11.15 4.98 6.12
N LYS A 40 -9.99 5.57 6.43
CA LYS A 40 -9.78 7.02 6.38
C LYS A 40 -9.34 7.52 5.01
N LEU A 41 -8.85 6.65 4.13
CA LEU A 41 -8.41 7.03 2.79
C LEU A 41 -9.60 7.52 1.97
N LYS A 42 -9.42 8.66 1.30
CA LYS A 42 -10.45 9.29 0.46
C LYS A 42 -10.07 9.35 -1.02
N ARG A 43 -8.78 9.33 -1.31
CA ARG A 43 -8.26 9.45 -2.68
C ARG A 43 -7.86 8.11 -3.27
N PHE A 44 -7.47 7.14 -2.43
CA PHE A 44 -7.13 5.80 -2.86
C PHE A 44 -8.37 4.91 -2.79
N ALA A 45 -8.73 4.29 -3.90
CA ALA A 45 -9.77 3.27 -3.92
C ALA A 45 -9.17 1.88 -3.64
N LEU A 46 -9.94 1.05 -2.93
CA LEU A 46 -9.56 -0.35 -2.67
C LEU A 46 -9.90 -1.20 -3.91
N ALA A 47 -8.88 -1.65 -4.63
CA ALA A 47 -9.08 -2.45 -5.84
C ALA A 47 -7.84 -3.27 -6.20
N VAL A 48 -8.05 -4.34 -6.93
CA VAL A 48 -7.00 -5.25 -7.41
C VAL A 48 -6.26 -4.68 -8.61
N SER A 49 -6.91 -3.86 -9.44
CA SER A 49 -6.37 -3.34 -10.69
C SER A 49 -5.24 -2.33 -10.47
N TRP A 50 -4.61 -1.91 -11.57
CA TRP A 50 -3.56 -0.88 -11.60
C TRP A 50 -3.37 -0.43 -13.05
N GLY A 51 -2.63 0.66 -13.24
CA GLY A 51 -2.24 1.14 -14.57
C GLY A 51 -3.17 2.18 -15.18
N GLY A 52 -4.28 2.52 -14.52
CA GLY A 52 -5.21 3.55 -14.97
C GLY A 52 -4.90 4.94 -14.42
N HIS A 53 -5.86 5.83 -14.53
CA HIS A 53 -5.73 7.21 -14.02
C HIS A 53 -5.97 7.33 -12.52
N GLU A 54 -6.59 6.33 -11.91
CA GLU A 54 -6.98 6.32 -10.50
C GLU A 54 -5.91 5.67 -9.63
N SER A 55 -5.63 6.28 -8.48
CA SER A 55 -4.79 5.66 -7.45
C SER A 55 -5.55 4.57 -6.74
N LEU A 56 -4.91 3.41 -6.58
CA LEU A 56 -5.52 2.21 -6.02
C LEU A 56 -4.64 1.65 -4.90
N VAL A 57 -5.27 0.97 -3.96
CA VAL A 57 -4.58 0.30 -2.88
C VAL A 57 -5.17 -1.09 -2.67
N LEU A 58 -4.29 -2.07 -2.49
CA LEU A 58 -4.69 -3.44 -2.17
C LEU A 58 -3.90 -3.89 -0.92
N PRO A 59 -4.53 -3.83 0.25
CA PRO A 59 -3.88 -4.30 1.48
C PRO A 59 -4.09 -5.80 1.67
N ALA A 60 -3.09 -6.48 2.22
CA ALA A 60 -3.20 -7.90 2.55
C ALA A 60 -4.38 -8.18 3.48
N ILE A 61 -4.66 -7.25 4.40
CA ILE A 61 -5.77 -7.40 5.37
C ILE A 61 -7.14 -7.54 4.69
N ALA A 62 -7.31 -7.01 3.47
CA ALA A 62 -8.57 -7.18 2.72
C ALA A 62 -8.79 -8.64 2.28
N LEU A 63 -7.74 -9.46 2.30
CA LEU A 63 -7.76 -10.87 1.91
C LEU A 63 -7.84 -11.80 3.13
N TYR A 64 -7.84 -11.26 4.35
CA TYR A 64 -7.95 -12.03 5.59
C TYR A 64 -9.40 -12.30 5.95
N ASP A 65 -9.62 -13.41 6.63
CA ASP A 65 -10.91 -13.78 7.21
C ASP A 65 -12.06 -13.88 6.20
N ILE A 66 -11.75 -14.22 4.96
CA ILE A 66 -12.76 -14.46 3.93
C ILE A 66 -13.33 -15.88 4.14
N PRO A 67 -14.67 -16.03 4.31
CA PRO A 67 -15.27 -17.34 4.50
C PRO A 67 -14.92 -18.32 3.36
N GLY A 68 -14.51 -19.52 3.72
CA GLY A 68 -14.15 -20.57 2.76
C GLY A 68 -12.78 -20.42 2.11
N ARG A 69 -11.96 -19.48 2.55
CA ARG A 69 -10.60 -19.26 2.04
C ARG A 69 -9.60 -19.20 3.19
N GLU A 70 -8.42 -19.73 2.93
CA GLU A 70 -7.30 -19.57 3.87
C GLU A 70 -6.78 -18.13 3.81
N ASN A 71 -6.24 -17.63 4.93
CA ASN A 71 -5.58 -16.34 4.98
C ASN A 71 -4.32 -16.36 4.10
N PRO A 72 -3.99 -15.24 3.45
CA PRO A 72 -2.80 -15.18 2.60
C PRO A 72 -1.52 -15.31 3.44
N ASP A 73 -0.48 -15.86 2.83
CA ASP A 73 0.87 -15.91 3.43
C ASP A 73 1.58 -14.57 3.23
N LEU A 74 0.96 -13.51 3.75
CA LEU A 74 1.47 -12.15 3.70
C LEU A 74 1.25 -11.49 5.06
N PRO A 75 2.20 -10.69 5.55
CA PRO A 75 1.98 -9.93 6.79
C PRO A 75 0.78 -8.99 6.67
N VAL A 76 0.10 -8.77 7.79
CA VAL A 76 -1.05 -7.85 7.85
C VAL A 76 -0.70 -6.44 7.37
N GLY A 77 0.52 -6.00 7.64
CA GLY A 77 1.00 -4.68 7.21
C GLY A 77 1.39 -4.57 5.74
N PHE A 78 1.31 -5.66 4.97
CA PHE A 78 1.69 -5.64 3.55
C PHE A 78 0.61 -4.97 2.71
N VAL A 79 1.02 -3.97 1.91
CA VAL A 79 0.11 -3.15 1.10
C VAL A 79 0.72 -2.88 -0.26
N ARG A 80 -0.02 -3.11 -1.32
CA ARG A 80 0.35 -2.70 -2.67
C ARG A 80 -0.35 -1.39 -3.01
N PHE A 81 0.43 -0.40 -3.43
CA PHE A 81 -0.07 0.88 -3.94
C PHE A 81 0.09 0.97 -5.45
N TYR A 82 -0.87 1.57 -6.10
CA TYR A 82 -0.71 2.10 -7.45
C TYR A 82 -1.03 3.60 -7.44
N ILE A 83 -0.09 4.41 -7.94
CA ILE A 83 -0.23 5.87 -8.00
C ILE A 83 -0.73 6.24 -9.39
N GLY A 84 -1.90 6.84 -9.46
CA GLY A 84 -2.50 7.32 -10.70
C GLY A 84 -2.06 8.74 -11.07
N LEU A 85 -2.96 9.47 -11.70
CA LEU A 85 -2.68 10.79 -12.25
C LEU A 85 -3.19 11.95 -11.39
N GLU A 86 -3.67 11.68 -10.18
CA GLU A 86 -4.13 12.74 -9.26
C GLU A 86 -2.94 13.59 -8.79
N GLU A 87 -3.23 14.80 -8.31
CA GLU A 87 -2.21 15.71 -7.77
C GLU A 87 -1.45 15.05 -6.61
N PRO A 88 -0.11 14.96 -6.68
CA PRO A 88 0.68 14.29 -5.64
C PRO A 88 0.45 14.82 -4.23
N GLU A 89 0.31 16.13 -4.06
CA GLU A 89 0.07 16.74 -2.76
C GLU A 89 -1.24 16.24 -2.12
N GLY A 90 -2.27 16.02 -2.93
CA GLY A 90 -3.55 15.49 -2.47
C GLY A 90 -3.42 14.05 -1.98
N LEU A 91 -2.65 13.24 -2.69
CA LEU A 91 -2.39 11.85 -2.29
C LEU A 91 -1.56 11.77 -1.01
N ILE A 92 -0.53 12.62 -0.90
CA ILE A 92 0.31 12.68 0.29
C ILE A 92 -0.51 13.08 1.53
N LYS A 93 -1.34 14.12 1.40
CA LYS A 93 -2.21 14.55 2.50
C LYS A 93 -3.22 13.49 2.91
N ASP A 94 -3.74 12.74 1.95
CA ASP A 94 -4.66 11.63 2.21
C ASP A 94 -3.98 10.54 3.05
N LEU A 95 -2.75 10.17 2.67
CA LEU A 95 -1.96 9.20 3.43
C LEU A 95 -1.60 9.70 4.82
N GLU A 96 -1.14 10.95 4.93
CA GLU A 96 -0.78 11.57 6.22
C GLU A 96 -1.98 11.60 7.16
N GLY A 97 -3.15 12.03 6.68
CA GLY A 97 -4.37 12.06 7.48
C GLY A 97 -4.83 10.67 7.91
N ALA A 98 -4.67 9.66 7.04
CA ALA A 98 -5.02 8.29 7.38
C ALA A 98 -4.07 7.68 8.41
N MET A 99 -2.81 8.14 8.44
CA MET A 99 -1.80 7.68 9.40
C MET A 99 -1.95 8.28 10.80
N GLU A 100 -2.76 9.33 10.95
CA GLU A 100 -3.02 9.90 12.27
C GLU A 100 -3.62 8.85 13.20
N GLY A 101 -3.02 8.70 14.39
CA GLY A 101 -3.42 7.70 15.37
C GLY A 101 -2.81 6.32 15.19
N MET A 102 -2.02 6.08 14.14
CA MET A 102 -1.28 4.83 13.97
C MET A 102 0.07 4.84 14.69
N ILE A 103 0.56 6.03 14.98
CA ILE A 103 1.88 6.23 15.58
C ILE A 103 1.73 6.51 17.07
#